data_8137befa8e38ce10a6596e0c26ff45b5
#
_entry.id   8137befa8e38ce10a6596e0c26ff45b5
#
_cell.length_a   1.000
_cell.length_b   1.000
_cell.length_c   1.000
_cell.angle_alpha   90.00
_cell.angle_beta   90.00
_cell.angle_gamma   90.00
#
_symmetry.space_group_name_H-M   'P 1'
#
loop_
_entity.id
_entity.type
_entity.pdbx_description
1 polymer ?
#
loop_
_entity_poly.entity_id
_entity_poly.type
_entity_poly.pdbx_seq_one_letter_code
_entity_poly.pdbx_strand_id
1 'polypeptide(L)'
;MQKEGARMRKASGSRPRDAAAELIECYIRSQNLSPHDRLPSERAMCEMWGLNRSTLRTAIRRLTEEGWLYSVLGSGTFVAPPKLERDLQDARSLTETVRDAGRMIRSQVLDLQIAECSAWLSGKLGCTPGHPVFFLRRLRFLDNVPFTIETCYLDHEVCPGIENGDYCKGSLYQALGALGVNPVQGSEHIGITYATEEEAALLEVPEECPLFFLSGTSMNAEGRIIEYFKSVVRYDKVRFSSVLRRGT
;
A
#
# COMPACT_ATOMS: atom_id res chain seq x y z
N MET A 1 46.24 12.43 17.55
CA MET A 1 45.17 12.65 16.55
C MET A 1 43.81 12.50 17.26
N GLN A 2 43.16 13.63 17.44
CA GLN A 2 41.99 13.81 18.29
C GLN A 2 40.73 13.24 17.60
N LYS A 3 39.97 12.42 18.36
CA LYS A 3 38.61 12.00 17.98
C LYS A 3 37.66 13.16 18.28
N GLU A 4 37.28 13.92 17.27
CA GLU A 4 36.16 14.84 17.33
C GLU A 4 34.84 14.03 17.24
N GLY A 5 34.30 13.74 18.43
CA GLY A 5 32.92 13.27 18.55
C GLY A 5 31.95 14.42 18.28
N ALA A 6 31.33 14.46 17.12
CA ALA A 6 30.30 15.43 16.82
C ALA A 6 29.11 15.24 17.78
N ARG A 7 29.07 16.03 18.86
CA ARG A 7 27.86 16.22 19.69
C ARG A 7 26.83 16.97 18.86
N MET A 8 25.91 16.23 18.21
CA MET A 8 24.74 16.86 17.61
C MET A 8 23.93 17.60 18.69
N ARG A 9 23.80 18.92 18.49
CA ARG A 9 22.97 19.79 19.34
C ARG A 9 21.55 19.31 19.31
N LYS A 10 20.95 19.06 20.50
CA LYS A 10 19.51 18.85 20.66
C LYS A 10 18.76 19.99 19.98
N ALA A 11 17.97 19.67 18.96
CA ALA A 11 16.96 20.59 18.44
C ALA A 11 15.96 20.88 19.58
N SER A 12 15.86 22.14 20.00
CA SER A 12 14.99 22.59 21.08
C SER A 12 13.56 22.46 20.58
N GLY A 13 12.78 21.51 21.17
CA GLY A 13 11.33 21.43 20.95
C GLY A 13 10.78 20.05 20.48
N SER A 14 11.60 19.10 20.06
CA SER A 14 11.12 17.77 19.71
C SER A 14 10.87 16.90 20.95
N ARG A 15 9.80 16.10 20.94
CA ARG A 15 9.57 15.12 22.01
C ARG A 15 10.70 14.10 22.00
N PRO A 16 11.18 13.58 23.15
CA PRO A 16 12.33 12.66 23.22
C PRO A 16 12.23 11.45 22.28
N ARG A 17 11.01 10.97 22.05
CA ARG A 17 10.74 9.85 21.11
C ARG A 17 10.93 10.24 19.64
N ASP A 18 10.66 11.50 19.29
CA ASP A 18 10.82 12.00 17.93
C ASP A 18 12.31 12.17 17.63
N ALA A 19 13.08 12.70 18.60
CA ALA A 19 14.52 12.79 18.51
C ALA A 19 15.21 11.41 18.38
N ALA A 20 14.69 10.37 19.04
CA ALA A 20 15.22 9.02 18.92
C ALA A 20 14.94 8.41 17.52
N ALA A 21 13.77 8.67 16.94
CA ALA A 21 13.44 8.24 15.57
C ALA A 21 14.34 8.95 14.55
N GLU A 22 14.52 10.26 14.67
CA GLU A 22 15.44 11.04 13.83
C GLU A 22 16.89 10.53 13.89
N LEU A 23 17.37 10.10 15.07
CA LEU A 23 18.70 9.50 15.21
C LEU A 23 18.83 8.18 14.45
N ILE A 24 17.81 7.33 14.51
CA ILE A 24 17.78 6.07 13.75
C ILE A 24 17.80 6.36 12.24
N GLU A 25 16.95 7.28 11.77
CA GLU A 25 16.90 7.66 10.36
C GLU A 25 18.24 8.25 9.87
N CYS A 26 18.84 9.13 10.66
CA CYS A 26 20.18 9.68 10.36
C CYS A 26 21.23 8.57 10.31
N TYR A 27 21.15 7.58 11.20
CA TYR A 27 22.09 6.47 11.21
C TYR A 27 21.95 5.63 9.93
N ILE A 28 20.70 5.26 9.56
CA ILE A 28 20.43 4.51 8.33
C ILE A 28 21.05 5.23 7.12
N ARG A 29 20.84 6.54 6.99
CA ARG A 29 21.37 7.34 5.88
C ARG A 29 22.90 7.45 5.93
N SER A 30 23.47 7.74 7.09
CA SER A 30 24.92 7.95 7.23
C SER A 30 25.74 6.69 7.03
N GLN A 31 25.18 5.53 7.36
CA GLN A 31 25.80 4.23 7.13
C GLN A 31 25.42 3.61 5.77
N ASN A 32 24.62 4.30 4.95
CA ASN A 32 24.10 3.82 3.67
C ASN A 32 23.44 2.43 3.79
N LEU A 33 22.68 2.21 4.86
CA LEU A 33 22.01 0.93 5.06
C LEU A 33 20.92 0.71 4.00
N SER A 34 20.97 -0.45 3.40
CA SER A 34 20.00 -0.92 2.40
C SER A 34 18.84 -1.66 3.05
N PRO A 35 17.72 -1.88 2.32
CA PRO A 35 16.67 -2.77 2.77
C PRO A 35 17.22 -4.14 3.21
N HIS A 36 16.70 -4.65 4.33
CA HIS A 36 17.13 -5.87 5.00
C HIS A 36 18.47 -5.79 5.75
N ASP A 37 19.18 -4.66 5.72
CA ASP A 37 20.33 -4.47 6.57
C ASP A 37 19.92 -4.37 8.04
N ARG A 38 20.74 -4.98 8.89
CA ARG A 38 20.49 -5.05 10.33
C ARG A 38 20.95 -3.79 11.03
N LEU A 39 20.11 -3.21 11.87
CA LEU A 39 20.50 -2.14 12.80
C LEU A 39 21.38 -2.70 13.94
N PRO A 40 22.20 -1.84 14.58
CA PRO A 40 22.88 -2.21 15.82
C PRO A 40 21.89 -2.69 16.87
N SER A 41 22.36 -3.48 17.85
CA SER A 41 21.51 -3.92 18.95
C SER A 41 20.95 -2.73 19.74
N GLU A 42 19.76 -2.90 20.36
CA GLU A 42 19.16 -1.87 21.23
C GLU A 42 20.17 -1.36 22.28
N ARG A 43 20.99 -2.27 22.83
CA ARG A 43 22.04 -1.90 23.80
C ARG A 43 23.07 -0.98 23.16
N ALA A 44 23.58 -1.33 21.99
CA ALA A 44 24.58 -0.54 21.29
C ALA A 44 24.05 0.84 20.91
N MET A 45 22.80 0.92 20.43
CA MET A 45 22.15 2.20 20.10
C MET A 45 21.91 3.07 21.34
N CYS A 46 21.53 2.48 22.47
CA CYS A 46 21.42 3.22 23.74
C CYS A 46 22.77 3.80 24.19
N GLU A 47 23.84 3.01 24.09
CA GLU A 47 25.19 3.46 24.43
C GLU A 47 25.68 4.54 23.46
N MET A 48 25.43 4.37 22.15
CA MET A 48 25.87 5.31 21.11
C MET A 48 25.22 6.68 21.22
N TRP A 49 23.92 6.73 21.56
CA TRP A 49 23.15 7.99 21.56
C TRP A 49 22.77 8.49 22.94
N GLY A 50 23.18 7.81 24.00
CA GLY A 50 22.83 8.18 25.37
C GLY A 50 21.34 8.11 25.68
N LEU A 51 20.65 7.18 25.04
CA LEU A 51 19.20 6.98 25.20
C LEU A 51 18.91 5.89 26.23
N ASN A 52 17.79 6.04 26.95
CA ASN A 52 17.26 4.95 27.73
C ASN A 52 16.52 3.94 26.84
N ARG A 53 16.41 2.69 27.30
CA ARG A 53 15.78 1.58 26.53
C ARG A 53 14.32 1.83 26.19
N SER A 54 13.55 2.47 27.08
CA SER A 54 12.12 2.71 26.84
C SER A 54 11.91 3.71 25.71
N THR A 55 12.69 4.79 25.67
CA THR A 55 12.66 5.79 24.60
C THR A 55 13.03 5.17 23.25
N LEU A 56 14.14 4.40 23.22
CA LEU A 56 14.59 3.73 21.99
C LEU A 56 13.54 2.74 21.48
N ARG A 57 12.97 1.90 22.35
CA ARG A 57 11.94 0.93 21.96
C ARG A 57 10.68 1.60 21.44
N THR A 58 10.29 2.72 22.04
CA THR A 58 9.14 3.50 21.54
C THR A 58 9.42 4.04 20.13
N ALA A 59 10.64 4.53 19.87
CA ALA A 59 11.04 5.00 18.55
C ALA A 59 11.09 3.85 17.52
N ILE A 60 11.69 2.70 17.87
CA ILE A 60 11.73 1.52 17.01
C ILE A 60 10.32 1.05 16.68
N ARG A 61 9.42 0.93 17.68
CA ARG A 61 8.03 0.54 17.44
C ARG A 61 7.34 1.50 16.47
N ARG A 62 7.47 2.81 16.69
CA ARG A 62 6.91 3.83 15.80
C ARG A 62 7.45 3.67 14.37
N LEU A 63 8.78 3.57 14.20
CA LEU A 63 9.37 3.39 12.87
C LEU A 63 8.97 2.07 12.21
N THR A 64 8.67 1.05 13.01
CA THR A 64 8.11 -0.22 12.51
C THR A 64 6.66 -0.03 12.06
N GLU A 65 5.83 0.65 12.85
CA GLU A 65 4.45 1.01 12.47
C GLU A 65 4.43 1.91 11.23
N GLU A 66 5.36 2.83 11.10
CA GLU A 66 5.52 3.67 9.91
C GLU A 66 6.13 2.93 8.70
N GLY A 67 6.59 1.67 8.87
CA GLY A 67 7.16 0.82 7.82
C GLY A 67 8.58 1.20 7.39
N TRP A 68 9.33 1.88 8.24
CA TRP A 68 10.76 2.14 8.05
C TRP A 68 11.63 0.98 8.52
N LEU A 69 11.15 0.24 9.51
CA LEU A 69 11.85 -0.87 10.14
C LEU A 69 10.94 -2.09 10.20
N TYR A 70 11.54 -3.25 10.37
CA TYR A 70 10.84 -4.46 10.82
C TYR A 70 11.71 -5.20 11.82
N SER A 71 11.08 -5.95 12.73
CA SER A 71 11.79 -6.71 13.75
C SER A 71 11.52 -8.20 13.60
N VAL A 72 12.57 -8.99 13.72
CA VAL A 72 12.50 -10.45 13.73
C VAL A 72 12.87 -10.94 15.13
N LEU A 73 11.97 -11.68 15.77
CA LEU A 73 12.17 -12.17 17.12
C LEU A 73 13.49 -12.96 17.24
N GLY A 74 14.34 -12.60 18.21
CA GLY A 74 15.65 -13.22 18.41
C GLY A 74 16.73 -12.81 17.40
N SER A 75 16.37 -12.17 16.27
CA SER A 75 17.32 -11.78 15.23
C SER A 75 17.69 -10.30 15.26
N GLY A 76 16.75 -9.42 15.61
CA GLY A 76 16.98 -7.99 15.75
C GLY A 76 16.05 -7.13 14.92
N THR A 77 16.43 -5.87 14.71
CA THR A 77 15.70 -4.88 13.92
C THR A 77 16.44 -4.60 12.61
N PHE A 78 15.70 -4.49 11.52
CA PHE A 78 16.20 -4.37 10.16
C PHE A 78 15.55 -3.19 9.46
N VAL A 79 16.23 -2.63 8.47
CA VAL A 79 15.67 -1.60 7.57
C VAL A 79 14.60 -2.25 6.69
N ALA A 80 13.41 -1.69 6.66
CA ALA A 80 12.33 -2.18 5.82
C ALA A 80 12.53 -1.73 4.35
N PRO A 81 12.06 -2.51 3.37
CA PRO A 81 11.94 -2.03 2.00
C PRO A 81 11.08 -0.75 1.95
N PRO A 82 11.39 0.18 1.05
CA PRO A 82 10.59 1.40 0.91
C PRO A 82 9.14 1.05 0.59
N LYS A 83 8.21 1.82 1.14
CA LYS A 83 6.79 1.70 0.79
C LYS A 83 6.60 1.96 -0.70
N LEU A 84 5.65 1.26 -1.32
CA LEU A 84 5.21 1.59 -2.66
C LEU A 84 4.54 2.98 -2.63
N GLU A 85 5.07 3.90 -3.41
CA GLU A 85 4.45 5.23 -3.56
C GLU A 85 3.34 5.18 -4.60
N ARG A 86 2.15 5.66 -4.23
CA ARG A 86 1.02 5.90 -5.14
C ARG A 86 0.74 7.38 -5.20
N ASP A 87 0.86 7.95 -6.40
CA ASP A 87 0.42 9.32 -6.65
C ASP A 87 -1.11 9.33 -6.78
N LEU A 88 -1.77 10.16 -5.98
CA LEU A 88 -3.23 10.32 -5.99
C LEU A 88 -3.77 10.97 -7.28
N GLN A 89 -2.91 11.53 -8.11
CA GLN A 89 -3.27 12.11 -9.40
C GLN A 89 -3.02 11.17 -10.58
N ASP A 90 -2.55 9.94 -10.31
CA ASP A 90 -2.19 8.98 -11.34
C ASP A 90 -3.29 7.93 -11.51
N ALA A 91 -3.93 7.93 -12.67
CA ALA A 91 -4.97 6.96 -13.04
C ALA A 91 -4.42 5.60 -13.52
N ARG A 92 -3.09 5.38 -13.49
CA ARG A 92 -2.49 4.11 -13.87
C ARG A 92 -2.90 2.97 -12.94
N SER A 93 -2.90 1.76 -13.48
CA SER A 93 -3.19 0.57 -12.69
C SER A 93 -2.13 0.34 -11.61
N LEU A 94 -2.52 -0.31 -10.51
CA LEU A 94 -1.58 -0.73 -9.46
C LEU A 94 -0.43 -1.60 -10.03
N THR A 95 -0.72 -2.41 -11.06
CA THR A 95 0.30 -3.24 -11.73
C THR A 95 1.37 -2.39 -12.40
N GLU A 96 0.99 -1.32 -13.09
CA GLU A 96 1.92 -0.39 -13.72
C GLU A 96 2.73 0.36 -12.67
N THR A 97 2.09 0.90 -11.66
CA THR A 97 2.76 1.60 -10.54
C THR A 97 3.85 0.72 -9.89
N VAL A 98 3.56 -0.56 -9.64
CA VAL A 98 4.53 -1.48 -9.03
C VAL A 98 5.68 -1.80 -10.00
N ARG A 99 5.39 -2.01 -11.29
CA ARG A 99 6.42 -2.29 -12.31
C ARG A 99 7.35 -1.11 -12.52
N ASP A 100 6.81 0.11 -12.58
CA ASP A 100 7.60 1.34 -12.72
C ASP A 100 8.49 1.61 -11.51
N ALA A 101 8.08 1.15 -10.32
CA ALA A 101 8.92 1.14 -9.13
C ALA A 101 10.00 0.03 -9.14
N GLY A 102 10.12 -0.75 -10.24
CA GLY A 102 11.08 -1.85 -10.38
C GLY A 102 10.78 -3.04 -9.46
N ARG A 103 9.53 -3.18 -8.99
CA ARG A 103 9.14 -4.21 -8.03
C ARG A 103 8.27 -5.28 -8.68
N MET A 104 8.14 -6.42 -8.02
CA MET A 104 7.34 -7.55 -8.50
C MET A 104 5.93 -7.49 -7.92
N ILE A 105 4.94 -7.74 -8.81
CA ILE A 105 3.55 -7.91 -8.40
C ILE A 105 3.03 -9.25 -8.94
N ARG A 106 2.33 -9.98 -8.08
CA ARG A 106 1.54 -11.15 -8.47
C ARG A 106 0.20 -11.12 -7.75
N SER A 107 -0.73 -11.91 -8.22
CA SER A 107 -2.06 -12.00 -7.61
C SER A 107 -2.45 -13.45 -7.39
N GLN A 108 -3.32 -13.66 -6.42
CA GLN A 108 -4.10 -14.87 -6.24
C GLN A 108 -5.56 -14.49 -6.42
N VAL A 109 -6.25 -15.12 -7.35
CA VAL A 109 -7.69 -14.95 -7.51
C VAL A 109 -8.38 -15.66 -6.34
N LEU A 110 -9.15 -14.90 -5.58
CA LEU A 110 -9.95 -15.40 -4.46
C LEU A 110 -11.35 -15.77 -4.93
N ASP A 111 -11.91 -14.95 -5.84
CA ASP A 111 -13.22 -15.21 -6.44
C ASP A 111 -13.30 -14.49 -7.79
N LEU A 112 -13.96 -15.13 -8.76
CA LEU A 112 -14.22 -14.60 -10.10
C LEU A 112 -15.54 -15.18 -10.60
N GLN A 113 -16.46 -14.30 -10.97
CA GLN A 113 -17.76 -14.73 -11.50
C GLN A 113 -18.43 -13.63 -12.32
N ILE A 114 -19.43 -14.01 -13.11
CA ILE A 114 -20.45 -13.10 -13.64
C ILE A 114 -21.64 -13.17 -12.69
N ALA A 115 -22.02 -12.02 -12.14
CA ALA A 115 -23.08 -11.90 -11.16
C ALA A 115 -24.15 -10.90 -11.63
N GLU A 116 -25.31 -10.95 -11.02
CA GLU A 116 -26.34 -9.93 -11.25
C GLU A 116 -26.05 -8.67 -10.41
N CYS A 117 -26.20 -7.51 -11.05
CA CYS A 117 -26.03 -6.21 -10.39
C CYS A 117 -27.12 -6.04 -9.31
N SER A 118 -26.69 -5.90 -8.05
CA SER A 118 -27.59 -5.57 -6.94
C SER A 118 -28.07 -4.13 -7.02
N ALA A 119 -29.17 -3.79 -6.33
CA ALA A 119 -29.68 -2.42 -6.26
C ALA A 119 -28.64 -1.44 -5.68
N TRP A 120 -27.78 -1.88 -4.75
CA TRP A 120 -26.70 -1.07 -4.22
C TRP A 120 -25.59 -0.81 -5.27
N LEU A 121 -25.19 -1.84 -5.99
CA LEU A 121 -24.13 -1.76 -7.00
C LEU A 121 -24.59 -0.97 -8.24
N SER A 122 -25.88 -1.06 -8.58
CA SER A 122 -26.52 -0.27 -9.63
C SER A 122 -26.27 1.23 -9.49
N GLY A 123 -26.36 1.76 -8.27
CA GLY A 123 -26.05 3.16 -7.98
C GLY A 123 -24.54 3.51 -8.12
N LYS A 124 -23.67 2.51 -8.13
CA LYS A 124 -22.21 2.72 -8.28
C LYS A 124 -21.74 2.62 -9.74
N LEU A 125 -22.31 1.67 -10.48
CA LEU A 125 -21.96 1.43 -11.89
C LEU A 125 -22.84 2.20 -12.88
N GLY A 126 -23.99 2.73 -12.44
CA GLY A 126 -24.94 3.40 -13.30
C GLY A 126 -25.71 2.44 -14.22
N CYS A 127 -25.74 1.15 -13.91
CA CYS A 127 -26.52 0.11 -14.62
C CYS A 127 -27.82 -0.22 -13.86
N THR A 128 -28.71 -1.00 -14.47
CA THR A 128 -29.96 -1.42 -13.83
C THR A 128 -29.73 -2.63 -12.90
N PRO A 129 -30.52 -2.80 -11.83
CA PRO A 129 -30.52 -4.05 -11.07
C PRO A 129 -30.79 -5.28 -11.98
N GLY A 130 -30.08 -6.38 -11.74
CA GLY A 130 -30.15 -7.58 -12.58
C GLY A 130 -29.21 -7.57 -13.80
N HIS A 131 -28.58 -6.41 -14.12
CA HIS A 131 -27.62 -6.29 -15.20
C HIS A 131 -26.38 -7.19 -14.94
N PRO A 132 -25.81 -7.87 -15.95
CA PRO A 132 -24.65 -8.71 -15.75
C PRO A 132 -23.41 -7.88 -15.41
N VAL A 133 -22.74 -8.23 -14.32
CA VAL A 133 -21.50 -7.60 -13.87
C VAL A 133 -20.41 -8.65 -13.68
N PHE A 134 -19.23 -8.36 -14.17
CA PHE A 134 -18.05 -9.14 -13.87
C PHE A 134 -17.55 -8.76 -12.47
N PHE A 135 -17.37 -9.77 -11.64
CA PHE A 135 -16.84 -9.66 -10.29
C PHE A 135 -15.48 -10.34 -10.21
N LEU A 136 -14.50 -9.65 -9.67
CA LEU A 136 -13.15 -10.17 -9.44
C LEU A 136 -12.65 -9.75 -8.07
N ARG A 137 -12.32 -10.73 -7.21
CA ARG A 137 -11.66 -10.51 -5.91
C ARG A 137 -10.29 -11.15 -5.92
N ARG A 138 -9.25 -10.37 -5.59
CA ARG A 138 -7.86 -10.82 -5.62
C ARG A 138 -7.11 -10.45 -4.36
N LEU A 139 -6.27 -11.35 -3.88
CA LEU A 139 -5.16 -11.04 -2.98
C LEU A 139 -3.94 -10.71 -3.83
N ARG A 140 -3.31 -9.55 -3.59
CA ARG A 140 -2.14 -9.11 -4.34
C ARG A 140 -0.91 -9.06 -3.46
N PHE A 141 0.22 -9.40 -4.05
CA PHE A 141 1.51 -9.52 -3.39
C PHE A 141 2.51 -8.54 -3.99
N LEU A 142 3.20 -7.82 -3.13
CA LEU A 142 4.31 -6.94 -3.46
C LEU A 142 5.60 -7.63 -3.00
N ASP A 143 6.48 -8.00 -3.93
CA ASP A 143 7.71 -8.78 -3.67
C ASP A 143 7.42 -10.03 -2.81
N ASN A 144 6.38 -10.78 -3.16
CA ASN A 144 5.89 -11.99 -2.47
C ASN A 144 5.24 -11.76 -1.09
N VAL A 145 5.10 -10.52 -0.62
CA VAL A 145 4.40 -10.20 0.63
C VAL A 145 2.95 -9.78 0.31
N PRO A 146 1.92 -10.37 0.94
CA PRO A 146 0.54 -9.94 0.71
C PRO A 146 0.37 -8.51 1.22
N PHE A 147 -0.27 -7.64 0.41
CA PHE A 147 -0.37 -6.22 0.76
C PHE A 147 -1.73 -5.58 0.49
N THR A 148 -2.55 -6.16 -0.41
CA THR A 148 -3.90 -5.65 -0.66
C THR A 148 -4.85 -6.75 -1.09
N ILE A 149 -6.11 -6.65 -0.64
CA ILE A 149 -7.24 -7.40 -1.17
C ILE A 149 -8.05 -6.41 -1.99
N GLU A 150 -8.18 -6.68 -3.27
CA GLU A 150 -8.84 -5.84 -4.27
C GLU A 150 -10.12 -6.53 -4.74
N THR A 151 -11.21 -5.80 -4.80
CA THR A 151 -12.51 -6.24 -5.34
C THR A 151 -12.94 -5.27 -6.41
N CYS A 152 -13.16 -5.78 -7.62
CA CYS A 152 -13.59 -5.00 -8.77
C CYS A 152 -14.94 -5.52 -9.29
N TYR A 153 -15.76 -4.60 -9.73
CA TYR A 153 -17.04 -4.85 -10.41
C TYR A 153 -17.02 -4.08 -11.73
N LEU A 154 -17.19 -4.79 -12.84
CA LEU A 154 -17.21 -4.20 -14.17
C LEU A 154 -18.57 -4.44 -14.82
N ASP A 155 -19.03 -3.48 -15.60
CA ASP A 155 -20.15 -3.67 -16.50
C ASP A 155 -19.78 -4.70 -17.57
N HIS A 156 -20.33 -5.91 -17.50
CA HIS A 156 -19.94 -7.02 -18.37
C HIS A 156 -20.33 -6.79 -19.85
N GLU A 157 -21.37 -6.02 -20.11
CA GLU A 157 -21.75 -5.67 -21.50
C GLU A 157 -20.73 -4.76 -22.18
N VAL A 158 -19.97 -3.97 -21.40
CA VAL A 158 -18.89 -3.11 -21.92
C VAL A 158 -17.65 -3.93 -22.25
N CYS A 159 -17.41 -5.01 -21.53
CA CYS A 159 -16.19 -5.81 -21.65
C CYS A 159 -16.51 -7.33 -21.74
N PRO A 160 -17.30 -7.77 -22.73
CA PRO A 160 -17.62 -9.18 -22.88
C PRO A 160 -16.35 -10.01 -23.13
N GLY A 161 -16.22 -11.15 -22.45
CA GLY A 161 -15.03 -12.00 -22.53
C GLY A 161 -13.94 -11.66 -21.53
N ILE A 162 -14.15 -10.62 -20.70
CA ILE A 162 -13.18 -10.23 -19.65
C ILE A 162 -12.93 -11.36 -18.66
N GLU A 163 -13.92 -12.24 -18.43
CA GLU A 163 -13.82 -13.41 -17.54
C GLU A 163 -12.77 -14.44 -17.95
N ASN A 164 -12.32 -14.42 -19.22
CA ASN A 164 -11.33 -15.36 -19.74
C ASN A 164 -9.88 -14.91 -19.48
N GLY A 165 -9.67 -13.78 -18.82
CA GLY A 165 -8.33 -13.25 -18.51
C GLY A 165 -7.55 -14.04 -17.46
N ASP A 166 -6.22 -14.11 -17.58
CA ASP A 166 -5.34 -14.61 -16.50
C ASP A 166 -5.07 -13.50 -15.48
N TYR A 167 -5.83 -13.49 -14.41
CA TYR A 167 -5.72 -12.49 -13.34
C TYR A 167 -4.72 -12.86 -12.23
N CYS A 168 -4.04 -13.99 -12.33
CA CYS A 168 -2.94 -14.35 -11.44
C CYS A 168 -1.65 -13.60 -11.81
N LYS A 169 -1.43 -13.39 -13.11
CA LYS A 169 -0.22 -12.74 -13.65
C LYS A 169 -0.51 -11.43 -14.36
N GLY A 170 -1.70 -11.29 -14.92
CA GLY A 170 -2.12 -10.16 -15.74
C GLY A 170 -2.66 -8.97 -14.96
N SER A 171 -2.68 -7.82 -15.63
CA SER A 171 -3.38 -6.62 -15.19
C SER A 171 -4.82 -6.63 -15.68
N LEU A 172 -5.78 -6.29 -14.81
CA LEU A 172 -7.16 -6.07 -15.21
C LEU A 172 -7.27 -4.98 -16.30
N TYR A 173 -6.51 -3.89 -16.16
CA TYR A 173 -6.51 -2.80 -17.12
C TYR A 173 -5.87 -3.17 -18.46
N GLN A 174 -4.89 -4.08 -18.47
CA GLN A 174 -4.36 -4.64 -19.72
C GLN A 174 -5.40 -5.53 -20.43
N ALA A 175 -6.17 -6.32 -19.66
CA ALA A 175 -7.26 -7.12 -20.22
C ALA A 175 -8.37 -6.24 -20.78
N LEU A 176 -8.77 -5.18 -20.07
CA LEU A 176 -9.71 -4.17 -20.56
C LEU A 176 -9.22 -3.50 -21.84
N GLY A 177 -7.94 -3.07 -21.87
CA GLY A 177 -7.33 -2.45 -23.06
C GLY A 177 -7.32 -3.39 -24.28
N ALA A 178 -7.12 -4.69 -24.09
CA ALA A 178 -7.20 -5.68 -25.16
C ALA A 178 -8.62 -5.82 -25.74
N LEU A 179 -9.67 -5.51 -24.96
CA LEU A 179 -11.07 -5.43 -25.40
C LEU A 179 -11.45 -4.02 -25.91
N GLY A 180 -10.49 -3.09 -26.02
CA GLY A 180 -10.75 -1.72 -26.44
C GLY A 180 -11.37 -0.81 -25.38
N VAL A 181 -11.42 -1.27 -24.12
CA VAL A 181 -12.00 -0.55 -22.98
C VAL A 181 -10.86 0.08 -22.17
N ASN A 182 -10.74 1.40 -22.24
CA ASN A 182 -9.64 2.11 -21.58
C ASN A 182 -10.18 3.05 -20.49
N PRO A 183 -9.91 2.78 -19.21
CA PRO A 183 -10.11 3.75 -18.14
C PRO A 183 -9.18 4.97 -18.34
N VAL A 184 -9.74 6.19 -18.36
CA VAL A 184 -8.96 7.41 -18.58
C VAL A 184 -9.10 8.41 -17.45
N GLN A 185 -10.14 8.26 -16.63
CA GLN A 185 -10.40 9.09 -15.45
C GLN A 185 -11.16 8.30 -14.41
N GLY A 186 -11.22 8.81 -13.19
CA GLY A 186 -11.95 8.15 -12.12
C GLY A 186 -12.02 9.00 -10.86
N SER A 187 -12.66 8.45 -9.85
CA SER A 187 -12.65 8.99 -8.50
C SER A 187 -12.16 7.92 -7.53
N GLU A 188 -11.35 8.30 -6.57
CA GLU A 188 -10.89 7.43 -5.49
C GLU A 188 -11.11 8.12 -4.15
N HIS A 189 -11.64 7.36 -3.19
CA HIS A 189 -11.81 7.79 -1.80
C HIS A 189 -10.93 6.90 -0.94
N ILE A 190 -10.18 7.53 -0.04
CA ILE A 190 -9.30 6.84 0.88
C ILE A 190 -9.80 7.08 2.30
N GLY A 191 -10.03 5.99 3.01
CA GLY A 191 -10.38 5.97 4.42
C GLY A 191 -9.47 5.04 5.21
N ILE A 192 -9.81 4.85 6.47
CA ILE A 192 -9.16 3.87 7.35
C ILE A 192 -10.24 2.90 7.81
N THR A 193 -9.90 1.62 7.80
CA THR A 193 -10.68 0.53 8.36
C THR A 193 -9.80 -0.36 9.23
N TYR A 194 -10.36 -1.38 9.83
CA TYR A 194 -9.63 -2.38 10.60
C TYR A 194 -9.82 -3.74 9.96
N ALA A 195 -8.75 -4.55 9.96
CA ALA A 195 -8.77 -5.87 9.37
C ALA A 195 -9.81 -6.77 10.08
N THR A 196 -10.70 -7.36 9.30
CA THR A 196 -11.52 -8.49 9.75
C THR A 196 -10.65 -9.73 9.93
N GLU A 197 -11.16 -10.77 10.60
CA GLU A 197 -10.46 -12.06 10.77
C GLU A 197 -10.00 -12.63 9.41
N GLU A 198 -10.87 -12.63 8.39
CA GLU A 198 -10.54 -13.11 7.04
C GLU A 198 -9.42 -12.25 6.40
N GLU A 199 -9.56 -10.93 6.46
CA GLU A 199 -8.58 -10.01 5.89
C GLU A 199 -7.23 -10.10 6.61
N ALA A 200 -7.24 -10.24 7.94
CA ALA A 200 -6.05 -10.41 8.75
C ALA A 200 -5.29 -11.69 8.37
N ALA A 201 -6.01 -12.81 8.21
CA ALA A 201 -5.43 -14.07 7.77
C ALA A 201 -4.83 -13.98 6.35
N LEU A 202 -5.56 -13.37 5.40
CA LEU A 202 -5.11 -13.22 4.01
C LEU A 202 -3.92 -12.26 3.86
N LEU A 203 -3.94 -11.16 4.61
CA LEU A 203 -2.88 -10.14 4.56
C LEU A 203 -1.69 -10.42 5.48
N GLU A 204 -1.76 -11.50 6.27
CA GLU A 204 -0.73 -11.86 7.27
C GLU A 204 -0.44 -10.71 8.24
N VAL A 205 -1.50 -10.11 8.79
CA VAL A 205 -1.44 -9.06 9.79
C VAL A 205 -2.24 -9.44 11.03
N PRO A 206 -2.03 -8.80 12.19
CA PRO A 206 -2.91 -9.01 13.35
C PRO A 206 -4.36 -8.63 13.04
N GLU A 207 -5.30 -9.28 13.72
CA GLU A 207 -6.70 -8.85 13.73
C GLU A 207 -6.81 -7.39 14.21
N GLU A 208 -7.80 -6.66 13.72
CA GLU A 208 -7.98 -5.24 14.01
C GLU A 208 -6.78 -4.35 13.62
N CYS A 209 -5.84 -4.87 12.82
CA CYS A 209 -4.78 -4.05 12.25
C CYS A 209 -5.40 -2.93 11.39
N PRO A 210 -4.99 -1.66 11.56
CA PRO A 210 -5.48 -0.60 10.69
C PRO A 210 -5.04 -0.83 9.24
N LEU A 211 -5.96 -0.63 8.31
CA LEU A 211 -5.76 -0.73 6.87
C LEU A 211 -6.26 0.55 6.20
N PHE A 212 -5.66 0.92 5.08
CA PHE A 212 -6.32 1.85 4.18
C PHE A 212 -7.51 1.16 3.51
N PHE A 213 -8.64 1.84 3.46
CA PHE A 213 -9.80 1.45 2.68
C PHE A 213 -9.93 2.38 1.49
N LEU A 214 -9.83 1.81 0.30
CA LEU A 214 -9.97 2.54 -0.96
C LEU A 214 -11.26 2.12 -1.63
N SER A 215 -11.97 3.07 -2.21
CA SER A 215 -13.12 2.78 -3.06
C SER A 215 -13.27 3.87 -4.11
N GLY A 216 -13.74 3.51 -5.30
CA GLY A 216 -13.86 4.47 -6.37
C GLY A 216 -14.48 3.91 -7.62
N THR A 217 -14.53 4.73 -8.64
CA THR A 217 -15.01 4.38 -9.97
C THR A 217 -13.99 4.78 -11.02
N SER A 218 -13.90 3.97 -12.08
CA SER A 218 -13.14 4.29 -13.28
C SER A 218 -14.09 4.52 -14.45
N MET A 219 -13.76 5.48 -15.30
CA MET A 219 -14.59 5.92 -16.43
C MET A 219 -13.78 5.91 -17.72
N ASN A 220 -14.46 5.66 -18.84
CA ASN A 220 -13.90 5.85 -20.18
C ASN A 220 -13.91 7.34 -20.62
N ALA A 221 -13.43 7.61 -21.84
CA ALA A 221 -13.34 8.97 -22.37
C ALA A 221 -14.72 9.65 -22.54
N GLU A 222 -15.78 8.87 -22.72
CA GLU A 222 -17.16 9.34 -22.84
C GLU A 222 -17.84 9.60 -21.48
N GLY A 223 -17.12 9.38 -20.37
CA GLY A 223 -17.65 9.55 -19.01
C GLY A 223 -18.54 8.42 -18.51
N ARG A 224 -18.60 7.29 -19.24
CA ARG A 224 -19.31 6.08 -18.77
C ARG A 224 -18.50 5.40 -17.69
N ILE A 225 -19.14 5.07 -16.56
CA ILE A 225 -18.52 4.27 -15.51
C ILE A 225 -18.38 2.83 -16.04
N ILE A 226 -17.15 2.30 -16.00
CA ILE A 226 -16.82 0.95 -16.44
C ILE A 226 -16.44 0.04 -15.26
N GLU A 227 -15.98 0.63 -14.17
CA GLU A 227 -15.56 -0.10 -12.98
C GLU A 227 -16.02 0.62 -11.71
N TYR A 228 -16.47 -0.15 -10.75
CA TYR A 228 -16.47 0.21 -9.33
C TYR A 228 -15.52 -0.72 -8.61
N PHE A 229 -14.64 -0.16 -7.80
CA PHE A 229 -13.68 -0.96 -7.02
C PHE A 229 -13.71 -0.60 -5.54
N LYS A 230 -13.28 -1.56 -4.73
CA LYS A 230 -12.92 -1.36 -3.32
C LYS A 230 -11.71 -2.22 -2.99
N SER A 231 -10.84 -1.73 -2.11
CA SER A 231 -9.65 -2.43 -1.68
C SER A 231 -9.35 -2.14 -0.23
N VAL A 232 -8.79 -3.13 0.47
CA VAL A 232 -8.12 -2.94 1.75
C VAL A 232 -6.63 -3.10 1.53
N VAL A 233 -5.84 -2.15 2.00
CA VAL A 233 -4.40 -2.04 1.71
C VAL A 233 -3.62 -1.88 2.99
N ARG A 234 -2.54 -2.65 3.15
CA ARG A 234 -1.63 -2.54 4.28
C ARG A 234 -0.93 -1.19 4.29
N TYR A 235 -1.12 -0.42 5.37
CA TYR A 235 -0.54 0.92 5.54
C TYR A 235 1.00 0.91 5.66
N ASP A 236 1.59 -0.23 6.09
CA ASP A 236 3.03 -0.41 6.20
C ASP A 236 3.72 -0.70 4.84
N LYS A 237 2.96 -0.99 3.78
CA LYS A 237 3.46 -1.32 2.44
C LYS A 237 3.26 -0.23 1.40
N VAL A 238 2.30 0.68 1.61
CA VAL A 238 1.94 1.73 0.64
C VAL A 238 1.99 3.10 1.30
N ARG A 239 2.38 4.10 0.52
CA ARG A 239 2.29 5.53 0.85
C ARG A 239 1.55 6.23 -0.27
N PHE A 240 0.57 7.05 0.09
CA PHE A 240 -0.11 7.94 -0.84
C PHE A 240 0.56 9.31 -0.81
N SER A 241 0.82 9.87 -1.99
CA SER A 241 1.39 11.19 -2.14
C SER A 241 0.64 11.98 -3.21
N SER A 242 0.74 13.29 -3.16
CA SER A 242 0.23 14.21 -4.18
C SER A 242 1.08 15.45 -4.20
N VAL A 243 1.38 15.97 -5.39
CA VAL A 243 2.07 17.25 -5.55
C VAL A 243 1.06 18.37 -5.61
N LEU A 244 1.02 19.18 -4.56
CA LEU A 244 0.12 20.33 -4.50
C LEU A 244 0.70 21.49 -5.32
N ARG A 245 -0.08 22.01 -6.26
CA ARG A 245 0.23 23.24 -7.00
C ARG A 245 -0.88 24.25 -6.74
N ARG A 246 -0.51 25.49 -6.45
CA ARG A 246 -1.50 26.57 -6.37
C ARG A 246 -1.98 26.86 -7.80
N GLY A 247 -3.29 26.70 -8.02
CA GLY A 247 -3.90 27.14 -9.28
C GLY A 247 -3.69 28.64 -9.46
N THR A 248 -3.30 29.06 -10.66
CA THR A 248 -3.23 30.45 -11.08
C THR A 248 -4.60 30.95 -11.43
#